data_02adfe8537297e4732f29b91770858e3
#
_entry.id   02adfe8537297e4732f29b91770858e3
#
_cell.length_a   1.000
_cell.length_b   1.000
_cell.length_c   1.000
_cell.angle_alpha   90.00
_cell.angle_beta   90.00
_cell.angle_gamma   90.00
#
_symmetry.space_group_name_H-M   'P 1'
#
loop_
_entity.id
_entity.type
_entity.pdbx_description
1 polymer ?
#
loop_
_entity_poly.entity_id
_entity_poly.type
_entity_poly.pdbx_seq_one_letter_code
_entity_poly.pdbx_strand_id
1 'polypeptide(L)'
;DYLIKPYQPDELKAKISVLLIQAARQKELNGQVNDVMDAAMASANMYGEVGVVLDFMKAANLTATYQGVADALFQALTRFEFEGCLRLIGHAGVISTTGPTNCSALEDSILTHVQKSGSNVGLQSLGTNTVFNYGNVLLLVRNLLPENHPAHMDREEAERHGRARDNIALLAEGASARIKAIDAETKAGSVDQQQMLVDLTRDALLDL
;
A
#
# COMPACT_ATOMS: atom_id res chain seq x y z
N ASP A 1 49.53 2.62 -24.62
CA ASP A 1 50.78 1.93 -24.19
C ASP A 1 51.31 1.06 -25.33
N TYR A 2 52.54 1.35 -25.80
CA TYR A 2 53.19 0.62 -26.90
C TYR A 2 54.38 -0.18 -26.37
N LEU A 3 54.59 -1.38 -26.88
CA LEU A 3 55.83 -2.14 -26.75
C LEU A 3 56.63 -1.99 -28.03
N ILE A 4 57.84 -1.49 -27.90
CA ILE A 4 58.76 -1.32 -29.06
C ILE A 4 59.55 -2.64 -29.22
N LYS A 5 59.57 -3.16 -30.42
CA LYS A 5 60.36 -4.36 -30.75
C LYS A 5 61.85 -3.97 -30.99
N PRO A 6 62.81 -4.76 -30.50
CA PRO A 6 62.68 -5.97 -29.68
C PRO A 6 62.41 -5.64 -28.20
N TYR A 7 61.41 -6.36 -27.56
CA TYR A 7 61.04 -6.19 -26.18
C TYR A 7 61.62 -7.31 -25.33
N GLN A 8 61.93 -6.98 -24.07
CA GLN A 8 62.41 -7.97 -23.09
C GLN A 8 61.22 -8.68 -22.43
N PRO A 9 61.31 -9.99 -22.14
CA PRO A 9 60.20 -10.74 -21.52
C PRO A 9 59.73 -10.15 -20.18
N ASP A 10 60.62 -9.57 -19.40
CA ASP A 10 60.32 -8.97 -18.09
C ASP A 10 59.56 -7.65 -18.22
N GLU A 11 59.83 -6.86 -19.24
CA GLU A 11 59.06 -5.65 -19.56
C GLU A 11 57.62 -5.98 -20.00
N LEU A 12 57.47 -7.02 -20.79
CA LEU A 12 56.15 -7.52 -21.16
C LEU A 12 55.34 -7.99 -19.94
N LYS A 13 55.97 -8.80 -19.08
CA LYS A 13 55.33 -9.27 -17.82
C LYS A 13 54.90 -8.09 -16.94
N ALA A 14 55.78 -7.12 -16.73
CA ALA A 14 55.43 -5.96 -15.93
C ALA A 14 54.25 -5.17 -16.49
N LYS A 15 54.22 -4.93 -17.82
CA LYS A 15 53.07 -4.25 -18.46
C LYS A 15 51.77 -5.05 -18.35
N ILE A 16 51.81 -6.38 -18.56
CA ILE A 16 50.63 -7.25 -18.39
C ILE A 16 50.13 -7.19 -16.96
N SER A 17 51.02 -7.26 -15.96
CA SER A 17 50.64 -7.16 -14.55
C SER A 17 49.92 -5.83 -14.24
N VAL A 18 50.45 -4.71 -14.75
CA VAL A 18 49.81 -3.39 -14.56
C VAL A 18 48.43 -3.35 -15.19
N LEU A 19 48.29 -3.88 -16.42
CA LEU A 19 46.99 -3.91 -17.13
C LEU A 19 45.99 -4.80 -16.44
N LEU A 20 46.40 -5.94 -15.88
CA LEU A 20 45.52 -6.81 -15.10
C LEU A 20 45.05 -6.14 -13.80
N ILE A 21 45.95 -5.43 -13.10
CA ILE A 21 45.60 -4.66 -11.90
C ILE A 21 44.62 -3.54 -12.25
N GLN A 22 44.86 -2.83 -13.34
CA GLN A 22 43.95 -1.76 -13.82
C GLN A 22 42.58 -2.32 -14.20
N ALA A 23 42.53 -3.44 -14.91
CA ALA A 23 41.28 -4.10 -15.31
C ALA A 23 40.48 -4.60 -14.06
N ALA A 24 41.19 -5.19 -13.09
CA ALA A 24 40.58 -5.61 -11.83
C ALA A 24 40.00 -4.41 -11.05
N ARG A 25 40.75 -3.32 -10.93
CA ARG A 25 40.31 -2.09 -10.28
C ARG A 25 39.14 -1.44 -11.00
N GLN A 26 39.13 -1.42 -12.33
CA GLN A 26 38.01 -0.91 -13.11
C GLN A 26 36.74 -1.75 -12.90
N LYS A 27 36.90 -3.07 -12.87
CA LYS A 27 35.76 -3.96 -12.59
C LYS A 27 35.19 -3.75 -11.18
N GLU A 28 36.05 -3.57 -10.20
CA GLU A 28 35.64 -3.28 -8.82
C GLU A 28 34.90 -1.94 -8.71
N LEU A 29 35.45 -0.88 -9.33
CA LEU A 29 34.80 0.43 -9.36
C LEU A 29 33.43 0.38 -10.07
N ASN A 30 33.32 -0.33 -11.19
CA ASN A 30 32.05 -0.49 -11.87
C ASN A 30 31.04 -1.26 -11.00
N GLY A 31 31.49 -2.27 -10.22
CA GLY A 31 30.67 -2.95 -9.23
C GLY A 31 30.14 -1.98 -8.17
N GLN A 32 31.02 -1.20 -7.57
CA GLN A 32 30.63 -0.20 -6.55
C GLN A 32 29.65 0.85 -7.10
N VAL A 33 29.83 1.31 -8.33
CA VAL A 33 28.91 2.25 -8.99
C VAL A 33 27.53 1.62 -9.18
N ASN A 34 27.46 0.36 -9.61
CA ASN A 34 26.18 -0.34 -9.76
C ASN A 34 25.50 -0.53 -8.40
N ASP A 35 26.22 -0.94 -7.36
CA ASP A 35 25.67 -1.10 -6.01
C ASP A 35 25.08 0.23 -5.47
N VAL A 36 25.77 1.35 -5.69
CA VAL A 36 25.27 2.68 -5.32
C VAL A 36 24.06 3.08 -6.13
N MET A 37 24.05 2.78 -7.42
CA MET A 37 22.92 3.07 -8.31
C MET A 37 21.67 2.28 -7.90
N ASP A 38 21.83 0.98 -7.58
CA ASP A 38 20.75 0.11 -7.13
C ASP A 38 20.20 0.58 -5.77
N ALA A 39 21.07 0.98 -4.84
CA ALA A 39 20.66 1.56 -3.56
C ALA A 39 19.91 2.89 -3.73
N ALA A 40 20.36 3.74 -4.67
CA ALA A 40 19.69 5.01 -4.97
C ALA A 40 18.30 4.78 -5.59
N MET A 41 18.17 3.82 -6.52
CA MET A 41 16.89 3.45 -7.12
C MET A 41 15.92 2.87 -6.07
N ALA A 42 16.40 1.98 -5.19
CA ALA A 42 15.60 1.42 -4.11
C ALA A 42 15.08 2.52 -3.17
N SER A 43 15.94 3.49 -2.83
CA SER A 43 15.54 4.64 -2.01
C SER A 43 14.49 5.51 -2.72
N ALA A 44 14.66 5.79 -4.01
CA ALA A 44 13.70 6.57 -4.80
C ALA A 44 12.32 5.88 -4.85
N ASN A 45 12.30 4.56 -5.01
CA ASN A 45 11.07 3.77 -4.99
C ASN A 45 10.37 3.85 -3.62
N MET A 46 11.11 3.73 -2.52
CA MET A 46 10.55 3.90 -1.16
C MET A 46 9.89 5.27 -0.97
N TYR A 47 10.54 6.35 -1.42
CA TYR A 47 9.94 7.69 -1.35
C TYR A 47 8.67 7.80 -2.19
N GLY A 48 8.62 7.15 -3.36
CA GLY A 48 7.43 7.05 -4.19
C GLY A 48 6.27 6.34 -3.47
N GLU A 49 6.55 5.20 -2.83
CA GLU A 49 5.57 4.43 -2.06
C GLU A 49 4.99 5.24 -0.89
N VAL A 50 5.84 5.92 -0.11
CA VAL A 50 5.39 6.82 0.98
C VAL A 50 4.54 7.96 0.43
N GLY A 51 4.89 8.49 -0.73
CA GLY A 51 4.08 9.51 -1.43
C GLY A 51 2.66 9.03 -1.73
N VAL A 52 2.49 7.78 -2.16
CA VAL A 52 1.16 7.19 -2.39
C VAL A 52 0.33 7.15 -1.11
N VAL A 53 0.92 6.71 0.01
CA VAL A 53 0.23 6.65 1.31
C VAL A 53 -0.20 8.05 1.76
N LEU A 54 0.69 9.05 1.63
CA LEU A 54 0.38 10.42 2.02
C LEU A 54 -0.73 11.04 1.13
N ASP A 55 -0.71 10.79 -0.18
CA ASP A 55 -1.74 11.26 -1.09
C ASP A 55 -3.10 10.63 -0.75
N PHE A 56 -3.12 9.34 -0.45
CA PHE A 56 -4.32 8.66 0.05
C PHE A 56 -4.84 9.31 1.33
N MET A 57 -3.98 9.51 2.34
CA MET A 57 -4.39 10.10 3.61
C MET A 57 -5.00 11.50 3.42
N LYS A 58 -4.43 12.32 2.53
CA LYS A 58 -4.99 13.63 2.17
C LYS A 58 -6.36 13.48 1.50
N ALA A 59 -6.48 12.63 0.48
CA ALA A 59 -7.71 12.41 -0.25
C ALA A 59 -8.83 11.86 0.67
N ALA A 60 -8.52 10.87 1.49
CA ALA A 60 -9.45 10.29 2.44
C ALA A 60 -9.96 11.33 3.47
N ASN A 61 -9.09 12.21 3.97
CA ASN A 61 -9.49 13.25 4.92
C ASN A 61 -10.39 14.34 4.30
N LEU A 62 -10.31 14.56 3.00
CA LEU A 62 -11.14 15.54 2.30
C LEU A 62 -12.55 15.03 1.95
N THR A 63 -12.78 13.73 1.98
CA THR A 63 -14.09 13.15 1.66
C THR A 63 -14.96 12.95 2.90
N ALA A 64 -16.26 13.20 2.76
CA ALA A 64 -17.28 12.97 3.78
C ALA A 64 -18.11 11.70 3.52
N THR A 65 -17.73 10.87 2.55
CA THR A 65 -18.51 9.70 2.14
C THR A 65 -17.68 8.43 2.12
N TYR A 66 -18.31 7.29 2.39
CA TYR A 66 -17.64 5.99 2.30
C TYR A 66 -17.16 5.69 0.87
N GLN A 67 -17.95 6.09 -0.14
CA GLN A 67 -17.55 5.92 -1.53
C GLN A 67 -16.28 6.70 -1.85
N GLY A 68 -16.16 7.94 -1.37
CA GLY A 68 -14.95 8.73 -1.57
C GLY A 68 -13.70 8.14 -0.88
N VAL A 69 -13.86 7.50 0.29
CA VAL A 69 -12.78 6.75 0.93
C VAL A 69 -12.40 5.52 0.10
N ALA A 70 -13.39 4.80 -0.44
CA ALA A 70 -13.17 3.65 -1.32
C ALA A 70 -12.41 4.06 -2.58
N ASP A 71 -12.84 5.13 -3.24
CA ASP A 71 -12.23 5.64 -4.47
C ASP A 71 -10.76 6.06 -4.24
N ALA A 72 -10.48 6.77 -3.14
CA ALA A 72 -9.11 7.14 -2.76
C ALA A 72 -8.23 5.89 -2.50
N LEU A 73 -8.79 4.87 -1.84
CA LEU A 73 -8.06 3.63 -1.55
C LEU A 73 -7.76 2.86 -2.84
N PHE A 74 -8.70 2.74 -3.77
CA PHE A 74 -8.44 2.08 -5.06
C PHE A 74 -7.45 2.84 -5.93
N GLN A 75 -7.45 4.18 -5.91
CA GLN A 75 -6.41 4.96 -6.57
C GLN A 75 -5.01 4.65 -6.02
N ALA A 76 -4.89 4.51 -4.71
CA ALA A 76 -3.63 4.14 -4.08
C ALA A 76 -3.22 2.69 -4.43
N LEU A 77 -4.16 1.72 -4.40
CA LEU A 77 -3.90 0.33 -4.81
C LEU A 77 -3.41 0.24 -6.26
N THR A 78 -4.03 0.98 -7.18
CA THR A 78 -3.62 1.03 -8.59
C THR A 78 -2.19 1.54 -8.75
N ARG A 79 -1.78 2.52 -7.94
CA ARG A 79 -0.38 3.02 -7.96
C ARG A 79 0.62 2.01 -7.40
N PHE A 80 0.19 1.10 -6.53
CA PHE A 80 0.96 -0.06 -6.08
C PHE A 80 0.87 -1.26 -7.04
N GLU A 81 0.13 -1.13 -8.15
CA GLU A 81 -0.10 -2.20 -9.15
C GLU A 81 -0.89 -3.40 -8.58
N PHE A 82 -1.72 -3.17 -7.57
CA PHE A 82 -2.60 -4.20 -7.02
C PHE A 82 -4.06 -3.91 -7.30
N GLU A 83 -4.84 -4.98 -7.36
CA GLU A 83 -6.29 -4.96 -7.46
C GLU A 83 -6.90 -5.67 -6.25
N GLY A 84 -8.16 -5.36 -5.97
CA GLY A 84 -8.81 -5.99 -4.84
C GLY A 84 -10.30 -5.75 -4.75
N CYS A 85 -10.89 -6.26 -3.68
CA CYS A 85 -12.26 -6.02 -3.28
C CYS A 85 -12.26 -5.43 -1.87
N LEU A 86 -13.01 -4.35 -1.70
CA LEU A 86 -13.12 -3.59 -0.44
C LEU A 86 -14.54 -3.72 0.10
N ARG A 87 -14.64 -3.95 1.40
CA ARG A 87 -15.89 -3.86 2.16
C ARG A 87 -15.73 -2.84 3.28
N LEU A 88 -16.55 -1.80 3.24
CA LEU A 88 -16.66 -0.78 4.27
C LEU A 88 -17.92 -0.99 5.08
N ILE A 89 -17.81 -0.89 6.39
CA ILE A 89 -18.90 -1.12 7.34
C ILE A 89 -18.98 0.08 8.28
N GLY A 90 -20.15 0.70 8.35
CA GLY A 90 -20.36 1.81 9.26
C GLY A 90 -21.84 2.12 9.46
N HIS A 91 -22.13 3.23 10.14
CA HIS A 91 -23.50 3.64 10.45
C HIS A 91 -24.39 3.86 9.20
N ALA A 92 -23.81 4.35 8.10
CA ALA A 92 -24.56 4.54 6.86
C ALA A 92 -24.85 3.24 6.10
N GLY A 93 -24.33 2.10 6.58
CA GLY A 93 -24.53 0.78 5.98
C GLY A 93 -23.23 0.08 5.60
N VAL A 94 -23.34 -0.86 4.67
CA VAL A 94 -22.22 -1.65 4.16
C VAL A 94 -22.09 -1.42 2.66
N ILE A 95 -20.86 -1.13 2.22
CA ILE A 95 -20.51 -0.99 0.81
C ILE A 95 -19.45 -2.05 0.48
N SER A 96 -19.71 -2.85 -0.56
CA SER A 96 -18.72 -3.81 -1.13
C SER A 96 -18.44 -3.43 -2.57
N THR A 97 -17.19 -3.16 -2.92
CA THR A 97 -16.80 -2.65 -4.25
C THR A 97 -15.38 -3.07 -4.65
N THR A 98 -15.14 -3.15 -5.94
CA THR A 98 -13.81 -3.34 -6.55
C THR A 98 -13.32 -2.07 -7.24
N GLY A 99 -13.85 -0.90 -6.86
CA GLY A 99 -13.67 0.37 -7.52
C GLY A 99 -14.88 0.68 -8.41
N PRO A 100 -14.77 0.56 -9.75
CA PRO A 100 -15.88 0.90 -10.64
C PRO A 100 -17.03 -0.11 -10.65
N THR A 101 -16.82 -1.31 -10.09
CA THR A 101 -17.78 -2.42 -10.09
C THR A 101 -18.00 -2.98 -8.68
N ASN A 102 -19.05 -3.77 -8.51
CA ASN A 102 -19.27 -4.50 -7.26
C ASN A 102 -18.34 -5.71 -7.18
N CYS A 103 -18.04 -6.16 -5.96
CA CYS A 103 -17.32 -7.40 -5.72
C CYS A 103 -18.03 -8.59 -6.36
N SER A 104 -17.27 -9.59 -6.83
CA SER A 104 -17.85 -10.87 -7.24
C SER A 104 -18.51 -11.57 -6.04
N ALA A 105 -19.49 -12.46 -6.31
CA ALA A 105 -20.18 -13.19 -5.26
C ALA A 105 -19.23 -14.01 -4.37
N LEU A 106 -18.12 -14.52 -4.93
CA LEU A 106 -17.10 -15.24 -4.18
C LEU A 106 -16.32 -14.31 -3.25
N GLU A 107 -15.86 -13.16 -3.74
CA GLU A 107 -15.13 -12.18 -2.94
C GLU A 107 -15.99 -11.62 -1.82
N ASP A 108 -17.24 -11.30 -2.10
CA ASP A 108 -18.18 -10.82 -1.09
C ASP A 108 -18.46 -11.89 -0.02
N SER A 109 -18.55 -13.16 -0.43
CA SER A 109 -18.68 -14.30 0.49
C SER A 109 -17.44 -14.44 1.39
N ILE A 110 -16.23 -14.30 0.84
CA ILE A 110 -14.96 -14.34 1.58
C ILE A 110 -14.93 -13.21 2.62
N LEU A 111 -15.20 -11.96 2.20
CA LEU A 111 -15.20 -10.81 3.10
C LEU A 111 -16.27 -10.94 4.18
N THR A 112 -17.45 -11.49 3.84
CA THR A 112 -18.51 -11.77 4.80
C THR A 112 -18.10 -12.84 5.81
N HIS A 113 -17.39 -13.88 5.37
CA HIS A 113 -16.88 -14.91 6.26
C HIS A 113 -15.82 -14.36 7.23
N VAL A 114 -14.86 -13.59 6.73
CA VAL A 114 -13.84 -12.93 7.56
C VAL A 114 -14.49 -12.00 8.59
N GLN A 115 -15.49 -11.23 8.19
CA GLN A 115 -16.26 -10.36 9.07
C GLN A 115 -16.94 -11.14 10.23
N LYS A 116 -17.59 -12.26 9.90
CA LYS A 116 -18.35 -13.08 10.87
C LYS A 116 -17.46 -13.91 11.80
N SER A 117 -16.30 -14.32 11.31
CA SER A 117 -15.37 -15.17 12.08
C SER A 117 -14.78 -14.45 13.29
N GLY A 118 -15.01 -13.16 13.45
CA GLY A 118 -14.41 -12.36 14.54
C GLY A 118 -12.88 -12.41 14.53
N SER A 119 -12.30 -12.76 13.38
CA SER A 119 -10.86 -12.91 13.23
C SER A 119 -10.15 -11.64 13.67
N ASN A 120 -9.02 -11.82 14.35
CA ASN A 120 -8.22 -10.71 14.86
C ASN A 120 -7.97 -9.65 13.76
N VAL A 121 -7.99 -8.40 14.18
CA VAL A 121 -7.50 -7.28 13.36
C VAL A 121 -6.10 -7.62 12.85
N GLY A 122 -5.87 -7.43 11.55
CA GLY A 122 -4.58 -7.70 10.92
C GLY A 122 -4.69 -8.35 9.55
N LEU A 123 -3.62 -9.01 9.16
CA LEU A 123 -3.49 -9.67 7.86
C LEU A 123 -3.84 -11.16 7.95
N GLN A 124 -4.56 -11.64 6.94
CA GLN A 124 -4.87 -13.05 6.74
C GLN A 124 -4.53 -13.48 5.32
N SER A 125 -3.79 -14.56 5.19
CA SER A 125 -3.46 -15.14 3.89
C SER A 125 -4.57 -16.08 3.42
N LEU A 126 -4.98 -15.93 2.16
CA LEU A 126 -5.95 -16.79 1.48
C LEU A 126 -5.38 -17.24 0.12
N GLY A 127 -4.53 -18.25 0.14
CA GLY A 127 -3.81 -18.70 -1.06
C GLY A 127 -2.85 -17.64 -1.59
N THR A 128 -3.09 -17.15 -2.81
CA THR A 128 -2.30 -16.08 -3.44
C THR A 128 -2.80 -14.67 -3.10
N ASN A 129 -3.86 -14.56 -2.31
CA ASN A 129 -4.46 -13.28 -1.94
C ASN A 129 -4.22 -12.99 -0.45
N THR A 130 -4.22 -11.71 -0.10
CA THR A 130 -4.11 -11.26 1.29
C THR A 130 -5.34 -10.44 1.65
N VAL A 131 -5.94 -10.73 2.81
CA VAL A 131 -7.04 -9.96 3.38
C VAL A 131 -6.53 -9.12 4.55
N PHE A 132 -6.83 -7.84 4.49
CA PHE A 132 -6.60 -6.87 5.55
C PHE A 132 -7.92 -6.65 6.29
N ASN A 133 -7.94 -6.92 7.60
CA ASN A 133 -9.09 -6.76 8.45
C ASN A 133 -8.82 -5.70 9.52
N TYR A 134 -9.50 -4.57 9.44
CA TYR A 134 -9.45 -3.48 10.44
C TYR A 134 -10.83 -3.22 11.06
N GLY A 135 -11.67 -4.26 11.13
CA GLY A 135 -12.99 -4.23 11.73
C GLY A 135 -14.05 -3.63 10.80
N ASN A 136 -14.05 -2.33 10.62
CA ASN A 136 -14.97 -1.62 9.73
C ASN A 136 -14.45 -1.50 8.27
N VAL A 137 -13.24 -1.95 8.01
CA VAL A 137 -12.60 -2.03 6.69
C VAL A 137 -12.06 -3.44 6.49
N LEU A 138 -12.54 -4.10 5.47
CA LEU A 138 -12.05 -5.40 5.00
C LEU A 138 -11.61 -5.23 3.55
N LEU A 139 -10.33 -5.46 3.29
CA LEU A 139 -9.73 -5.32 1.97
C LEU A 139 -9.09 -6.63 1.56
N LEU A 140 -9.60 -7.26 0.51
CA LEU A 140 -8.98 -8.40 -0.15
C LEU A 140 -8.12 -7.89 -1.30
N VAL A 141 -6.83 -8.15 -1.26
CA VAL A 141 -5.88 -7.78 -2.32
C VAL A 141 -5.47 -9.02 -3.07
N ARG A 142 -5.63 -8.98 -4.40
CA ARG A 142 -5.28 -10.08 -5.30
C ARG A 142 -3.80 -10.12 -5.55
N ASN A 143 -3.25 -11.34 -5.67
CA ASN A 143 -1.83 -11.58 -6.00
C ASN A 143 -0.82 -10.90 -5.07
N LEU A 144 -1.23 -10.53 -3.88
CA LEU A 144 -0.34 -10.07 -2.82
C LEU A 144 0.04 -11.28 -1.97
N LEU A 145 1.20 -11.84 -2.26
CA LEU A 145 1.67 -13.08 -1.65
C LEU A 145 2.02 -12.87 -0.18
N PRO A 146 1.68 -13.83 0.69
CA PRO A 146 2.08 -13.80 2.10
C PRO A 146 3.60 -14.03 2.25
N GLU A 147 4.15 -13.62 3.38
CA GLU A 147 5.57 -13.72 3.69
C GLU A 147 6.11 -15.17 3.58
N ASN A 148 5.28 -16.15 3.97
CA ASN A 148 5.65 -17.57 3.99
C ASN A 148 5.06 -18.34 2.79
N HIS A 149 4.83 -17.68 1.66
CA HIS A 149 4.30 -18.37 0.49
C HIS A 149 5.35 -19.38 -0.06
N PRO A 150 4.96 -20.63 -0.39
CA PRO A 150 5.87 -21.66 -0.85
C PRO A 150 6.44 -21.44 -2.26
N ALA A 151 5.96 -20.44 -3.01
CA ALA A 151 6.54 -20.08 -4.29
C ALA A 151 7.96 -19.54 -4.09
N HIS A 152 8.89 -20.00 -4.92
CA HIS A 152 10.24 -19.46 -4.97
C HIS A 152 10.19 -18.05 -5.59
N MET A 153 10.04 -17.05 -4.72
CA MET A 153 10.26 -15.65 -5.08
C MET A 153 11.75 -15.35 -4.96
N ASP A 154 12.27 -14.53 -5.85
CA ASP A 154 13.58 -13.95 -5.63
C ASP A 154 13.53 -12.93 -4.47
N ARG A 155 14.70 -12.51 -4.00
CA ARG A 155 14.80 -11.62 -2.85
C ARG A 155 14.13 -10.26 -3.11
N GLU A 156 14.27 -9.73 -4.30
CA GLU A 156 13.73 -8.42 -4.68
C GLU A 156 12.20 -8.46 -4.71
N GLU A 157 11.62 -9.51 -5.29
CA GLU A 157 10.17 -9.73 -5.31
C GLU A 157 9.60 -9.91 -3.90
N ALA A 158 10.27 -10.67 -3.05
CA ALA A 158 9.87 -10.86 -1.65
C ALA A 158 9.89 -9.54 -0.85
N GLU A 159 10.92 -8.71 -1.02
CA GLU A 159 11.04 -7.39 -0.41
C GLU A 159 9.95 -6.43 -0.95
N ARG A 160 9.64 -6.45 -2.25
CA ARG A 160 8.56 -5.67 -2.86
C ARG A 160 7.20 -6.04 -2.27
N HIS A 161 6.87 -7.33 -2.19
CA HIS A 161 5.62 -7.79 -1.56
C HIS A 161 5.56 -7.45 -0.07
N GLY A 162 6.70 -7.50 0.64
CA GLY A 162 6.82 -7.08 2.04
C GLY A 162 6.41 -5.62 2.22
N ARG A 163 7.07 -4.72 1.50
CA ARG A 163 6.76 -3.28 1.55
C ARG A 163 5.32 -2.98 1.12
N ALA A 164 4.83 -3.65 0.09
CA ALA A 164 3.45 -3.48 -0.34
C ALA A 164 2.45 -3.87 0.76
N ARG A 165 2.67 -4.98 1.48
CA ARG A 165 1.82 -5.37 2.61
C ARG A 165 1.79 -4.29 3.70
N ASP A 166 2.94 -3.74 4.06
CA ASP A 166 3.04 -2.70 5.09
C ASP A 166 2.31 -1.42 4.65
N ASN A 167 2.55 -0.97 3.42
CA ASN A 167 1.90 0.22 2.87
C ASN A 167 0.38 0.04 2.75
N ILE A 168 -0.09 -1.10 2.25
CA ILE A 168 -1.54 -1.39 2.13
C ILE A 168 -2.19 -1.53 3.50
N ALA A 169 -1.49 -2.06 4.51
CA ALA A 169 -1.96 -2.07 5.89
C ALA A 169 -2.22 -0.64 6.40
N LEU A 170 -1.30 0.29 6.14
CA LEU A 170 -1.47 1.71 6.49
C LEU A 170 -2.65 2.35 5.75
N LEU A 171 -2.88 2.00 4.47
CA LEU A 171 -4.06 2.47 3.73
C LEU A 171 -5.35 1.96 4.38
N ALA A 172 -5.43 0.67 4.71
CA ALA A 172 -6.61 0.05 5.31
C ALA A 172 -6.88 0.59 6.72
N GLU A 173 -5.85 0.82 7.53
CA GLU A 173 -5.96 1.45 8.84
C GLU A 173 -6.42 2.90 8.74
N GLY A 174 -5.84 3.68 7.82
CA GLY A 174 -6.25 5.06 7.56
C GLY A 174 -7.70 5.16 7.07
N ALA A 175 -8.12 4.26 6.18
CA ALA A 175 -9.51 4.14 5.76
C ALA A 175 -10.43 3.83 6.95
N SER A 176 -10.04 2.89 7.82
CA SER A 176 -10.77 2.55 9.04
C SER A 176 -10.95 3.75 9.97
N ALA A 177 -9.91 4.52 10.17
CA ALA A 177 -9.96 5.74 10.98
C ALA A 177 -10.91 6.79 10.36
N ARG A 178 -10.84 6.99 9.03
CA ARG A 178 -11.73 7.96 8.36
C ARG A 178 -13.20 7.55 8.38
N ILE A 179 -13.52 6.27 8.17
CA ILE A 179 -14.90 5.77 8.28
C ILE A 179 -15.46 6.05 9.69
N LYS A 180 -14.68 5.78 10.74
CA LYS A 180 -15.10 6.10 12.13
C LYS A 180 -15.31 7.59 12.34
N ALA A 181 -14.48 8.44 11.73
CA ALA A 181 -14.64 9.89 11.80
C ALA A 181 -15.92 10.35 11.10
N ILE A 182 -16.21 9.85 9.89
CA ILE A 182 -17.44 10.14 9.14
C ILE A 182 -18.67 9.72 9.96
N ASP A 183 -18.65 8.55 10.58
CA ASP A 183 -19.73 8.08 11.45
C ASP A 183 -19.95 8.99 12.64
N ALA A 184 -18.89 9.45 13.29
CA ALA A 184 -18.95 10.36 14.43
C ALA A 184 -19.48 11.75 14.02
N GLU A 185 -19.02 12.29 12.87
CA GLU A 185 -19.48 13.56 12.30
C GLU A 185 -20.97 13.51 11.98
N THR A 186 -21.43 12.41 11.34
CA THR A 186 -22.84 12.18 10.98
C THR A 186 -23.72 12.10 12.23
N LYS A 187 -23.26 11.41 13.26
CA LYS A 187 -23.97 11.27 14.53
C LYS A 187 -24.08 12.61 15.25
N ALA A 188 -23.02 13.39 15.30
CA ALA A 188 -23.03 14.72 15.92
C ALA A 188 -24.04 15.65 15.21
N GLY A 189 -24.01 15.69 13.87
CA GLY A 189 -24.96 16.48 13.08
C GLY A 189 -26.42 16.08 13.28
N SER A 190 -26.71 14.79 13.47
CA SER A 190 -28.07 14.32 13.75
C SER A 190 -28.57 14.72 15.12
N VAL A 191 -27.71 14.77 16.14
CA VAL A 191 -28.05 15.23 17.50
C VAL A 191 -28.36 16.71 17.51
N ASP A 192 -27.53 17.52 16.81
CA ASP A 192 -27.76 18.98 16.70
C ASP A 192 -29.09 19.29 15.99
N GLN A 193 -29.41 18.55 14.91
CA GLN A 193 -30.72 18.70 14.24
C GLN A 193 -31.90 18.34 15.11
N GLN A 194 -31.80 17.26 15.91
CA GLN A 194 -32.85 16.87 16.84
C GLN A 194 -33.05 17.93 17.93
N GLN A 195 -31.97 18.48 18.47
CA GLN A 195 -32.05 19.53 19.48
C GLN A 195 -32.71 20.78 18.93
N MET A 196 -32.32 21.21 17.72
CA MET A 196 -32.91 22.35 17.02
C MET A 196 -34.42 22.18 16.80
N LEU A 197 -34.87 20.97 16.40
CA LEU A 197 -36.29 20.64 16.24
C LEU A 197 -37.04 20.70 17.59
N VAL A 198 -36.45 20.22 18.67
CA VAL A 198 -37.05 20.29 20.01
C VAL A 198 -37.20 21.74 20.47
N ASP A 199 -36.15 22.54 20.27
CA ASP A 199 -36.20 23.99 20.63
C ASP A 199 -37.23 24.76 19.81
N LEU A 200 -37.31 24.53 18.49
CA LEU A 200 -38.35 25.13 17.65
C LEU A 200 -39.78 24.76 18.06
N THR A 201 -39.98 23.48 18.42
CA THR A 201 -41.31 22.98 18.84
C THR A 201 -41.70 23.57 20.18
N ARG A 202 -40.74 23.75 21.09
CA ARG A 202 -40.98 24.38 22.40
C ARG A 202 -41.33 25.84 22.26
N ASP A 203 -40.60 26.58 21.40
CA ASP A 203 -40.86 28.01 21.15
C ASP A 203 -42.24 28.21 20.53
N ALA A 204 -42.63 27.38 19.52
CA ALA A 204 -43.98 27.43 18.93
C ALA A 204 -45.10 27.11 19.90
N LEU A 205 -44.86 26.33 20.97
CA LEU A 205 -45.85 26.05 22.02
C LEU A 205 -45.96 27.14 23.08
N LEU A 206 -44.96 28.01 23.20
CA LEU A 206 -44.94 29.14 24.11
C LEU A 206 -45.63 30.40 23.53
N ASP A 207 -45.75 30.42 22.18
CA ASP A 207 -46.41 31.54 21.43
C ASP A 207 -47.92 31.28 21.23
N LEU A 208 -48.49 30.19 21.73
CA LEU A 208 -49.92 29.86 21.72
C LEU A 208 -50.58 30.12 23.09
#